data_071df12254aa862d5223b462de05f6db
#
_entry.id   071df12254aa862d5223b462de05f6db
#
_cell.length_a   1.000
_cell.length_b   1.000
_cell.length_c   1.000
_cell.angle_alpha   90.00
_cell.angle_beta   90.00
_cell.angle_gamma   90.00
#
_symmetry.space_group_name_H-M   'P 1'
#
loop_
_entity.id
_entity.type
_entity.pdbx_description
1 polymer ?
#
loop_
_entity_poly.entity_id
_entity_poly.type
_entity_poly.pdbx_seq_one_letter_code
_entity_poly.pdbx_strand_id
1 'polypeptide(L)'
;SHTTRTPRPNEVDGIDYFFVSHDEFKKLIEKNEFYEYAEIFGNYYGTSKKSVLDLVKKKNDVLFDIDWQGTKQLSKFKELNLLKIFILPPSKEELRKRLIQRNQDKPHVVSERLNAYERDSAHKKDYDFVVINDNLEDCFREVEKIVISKKGKFKH
;
A
#
# COMPACT_ATOMS: atom_id res chain seq x y z
N SER A 1 3.71 9.12 -3.31
CA SER A 1 3.41 9.00 -1.86
C SER A 1 4.49 9.68 -1.03
N HIS A 2 4.15 10.06 0.22
CA HIS A 2 5.08 10.65 1.20
C HIS A 2 5.41 9.63 2.29
N THR A 3 6.61 9.71 2.85
CA THR A 3 6.99 8.89 4.01
C THR A 3 8.01 9.60 4.90
N THR A 4 7.98 9.29 6.19
CA THR A 4 8.99 9.74 7.16
C THR A 4 10.12 8.73 7.35
N ARG A 5 10.04 7.57 6.69
CA ARG A 5 11.10 6.58 6.68
C ARG A 5 12.32 7.11 5.93
N THR A 6 13.50 6.80 6.40
CA THR A 6 14.73 7.09 5.64
C THR A 6 14.77 6.33 4.31
N PRO A 7 15.28 6.93 3.21
CA PRO A 7 15.43 6.24 1.94
C PRO A 7 16.25 4.95 2.06
N ARG A 8 15.90 3.93 1.31
CA ARG A 8 16.73 2.74 1.09
C ARG A 8 17.83 3.06 0.07
N PRO A 9 18.90 2.22 -0.04
CA PRO A 9 20.05 2.54 -0.88
C PRO A 9 19.76 2.89 -2.35
N ASN A 10 18.67 2.35 -2.91
CA ASN A 10 18.32 2.55 -4.33
C ASN A 10 17.07 3.40 -4.53
N GLU A 11 16.54 4.01 -3.46
CA GLU A 11 15.35 4.86 -3.54
C GLU A 11 15.74 6.32 -3.78
N VAL A 12 15.00 6.99 -4.64
CA VAL A 12 15.21 8.37 -5.06
C VAL A 12 14.06 9.24 -4.61
N ASP A 13 14.37 10.35 -3.94
CA ASP A 13 13.37 11.33 -3.51
C ASP A 13 12.62 11.92 -4.71
N GLY A 14 11.31 12.04 -4.56
CA GLY A 14 10.41 12.53 -5.61
C GLY A 14 10.07 11.50 -6.70
N ILE A 15 10.75 10.34 -6.74
CA ILE A 15 10.46 9.24 -7.67
C ILE A 15 9.76 8.11 -6.93
N ASP A 16 10.44 7.49 -5.96
CA ASP A 16 9.89 6.37 -5.18
C ASP A 16 8.93 6.87 -4.10
N TYR A 17 9.39 7.87 -3.34
CA TYR A 17 8.63 8.59 -2.33
C TYR A 17 9.07 10.05 -2.30
N PHE A 18 8.24 10.91 -1.70
CA PHE A 18 8.68 12.17 -1.11
C PHE A 18 9.08 11.88 0.33
N PHE A 19 10.40 11.90 0.59
CA PHE A 19 10.94 11.65 1.93
C PHE A 19 10.91 12.95 2.72
N VAL A 20 10.09 12.99 3.76
CA VAL A 20 9.85 14.20 4.56
C VAL A 20 10.10 13.94 6.05
N SER A 21 10.32 14.99 6.81
CA SER A 21 10.38 14.90 8.27
C SER A 21 9.02 14.59 8.90
N HIS A 22 9.01 14.13 10.15
CA HIS A 22 7.78 13.92 10.90
C HIS A 22 6.94 15.21 11.04
N ASP A 23 7.61 16.36 11.23
CA ASP A 23 6.92 17.64 11.37
C ASP A 23 6.29 18.11 10.06
N GLU A 24 6.98 17.91 8.95
CA GLU A 24 6.42 18.19 7.61
C GLU A 24 5.24 17.29 7.30
N PHE A 25 5.34 15.99 7.63
CA PHE A 25 4.24 15.06 7.43
C PHE A 25 3.00 15.45 8.25
N LYS A 26 3.18 15.83 9.53
CA LYS A 26 2.09 16.33 10.38
C LYS A 26 1.42 17.57 9.80
N LYS A 27 2.21 18.54 9.30
CA LYS A 27 1.67 19.73 8.62
C LYS A 27 0.82 19.37 7.39
N LEU A 28 1.21 18.33 6.63
CA LEU A 28 0.41 17.85 5.50
C LEU A 28 -0.90 17.20 5.95
N ILE A 29 -0.90 16.48 7.08
CA ILE A 29 -2.14 15.96 7.70
C ILE A 29 -3.06 17.11 8.11
N GLU A 30 -2.55 18.11 8.83
CA GLU A 30 -3.32 19.28 9.28
C GLU A 30 -3.96 20.05 8.11
N LYS A 31 -3.27 20.14 6.97
CA LYS A 31 -3.75 20.73 5.74
C LYS A 31 -4.70 19.84 4.93
N ASN A 32 -4.99 18.62 5.42
CA ASN A 32 -5.83 17.63 4.74
C ASN A 32 -5.37 17.30 3.31
N GLU A 33 -4.04 17.21 3.11
CA GLU A 33 -3.40 16.98 1.81
C GLU A 33 -3.41 15.50 1.38
N PHE A 34 -3.74 14.57 2.28
CA PHE A 34 -3.74 13.14 2.00
C PHE A 34 -5.14 12.57 1.75
N TYR A 35 -5.26 11.63 0.82
CA TYR A 35 -6.39 10.72 0.70
C TYR A 35 -6.41 9.70 1.84
N GLU A 36 -5.24 9.18 2.17
CA GLU A 36 -5.01 8.25 3.25
C GLU A 36 -3.62 8.46 3.83
N TYR A 37 -3.46 8.12 5.09
CA TYR A 37 -2.16 8.00 5.75
C TYR A 37 -2.23 6.98 6.86
N ALA A 38 -1.09 6.35 7.16
CA ALA A 38 -0.96 5.38 8.23
C ALA A 38 0.41 5.48 8.90
N GLU A 39 0.47 5.12 10.17
CA GLU A 39 1.72 4.86 10.87
C GLU A 39 2.00 3.37 10.83
N ILE A 40 3.14 2.99 10.25
CA ILE A 40 3.54 1.60 10.05
C ILE A 40 4.97 1.45 10.59
N PHE A 41 5.12 0.68 11.66
CA PHE A 41 6.42 0.42 12.31
C PHE A 41 7.21 1.70 12.61
N GLY A 42 6.54 2.70 13.21
CA GLY A 42 7.15 3.97 13.64
C GLY A 42 7.42 4.97 12.52
N ASN A 43 6.94 4.73 11.30
CA ASN A 43 7.04 5.67 10.20
C ASN A 43 5.66 5.98 9.63
N TYR A 44 5.47 7.23 9.19
CA TYR A 44 4.27 7.64 8.48
C TYR A 44 4.41 7.38 6.97
N TYR A 45 3.29 6.99 6.38
CA TYR A 45 3.11 6.85 4.93
C TYR A 45 1.79 7.51 4.55
N GLY A 46 1.74 8.20 3.41
CA GLY A 46 0.50 8.84 2.98
C GLY A 46 0.48 9.16 1.50
N THR A 47 -0.69 9.06 0.89
CA THR A 47 -0.90 9.32 -0.53
C THR A 47 -1.54 10.68 -0.75
N SER A 48 -0.81 11.57 -1.41
CA SER A 48 -1.23 12.95 -1.66
C SER A 48 -2.44 13.03 -2.59
N LYS A 49 -3.45 13.81 -2.21
CA LYS A 49 -4.62 14.12 -3.04
C LYS A 49 -4.23 14.73 -4.38
N LYS A 50 -3.28 15.67 -4.36
CA LYS A 50 -2.81 16.35 -5.56
C LYS A 50 -2.27 15.35 -6.59
N SER A 51 -1.38 14.44 -6.18
CA SER A 51 -0.78 13.46 -7.09
C SER A 51 -1.82 12.53 -7.72
N VAL A 52 -2.81 12.09 -6.95
CA VAL A 52 -3.90 11.24 -7.45
C VAL A 52 -4.79 12.01 -8.41
N LEU A 53 -5.24 13.21 -8.02
CA LEU A 53 -6.12 14.04 -8.85
C LEU A 53 -5.48 14.40 -10.20
N ASP A 54 -4.18 14.67 -10.22
CA ASP A 54 -3.45 14.99 -11.47
C ASP A 54 -3.42 13.79 -12.43
N LEU A 55 -3.35 12.56 -11.90
CA LEU A 55 -3.40 11.35 -12.72
C LEU A 55 -4.83 11.04 -13.20
N VAL A 56 -5.82 11.15 -12.30
CA VAL A 56 -7.23 10.88 -12.63
C VAL A 56 -7.75 11.88 -13.69
N LYS A 57 -7.38 13.17 -13.59
CA LYS A 57 -7.72 14.17 -14.63
C LYS A 57 -7.18 13.81 -16.01
N LYS A 58 -6.07 13.07 -16.07
CA LYS A 58 -5.48 12.54 -17.30
C LYS A 58 -6.10 11.21 -17.74
N LYS A 59 -7.19 10.76 -17.09
CA LYS A 59 -7.87 9.47 -17.30
C LYS A 59 -6.97 8.24 -17.06
N ASN A 60 -6.01 8.36 -16.16
CA ASN A 60 -5.20 7.23 -15.73
C ASN A 60 -5.86 6.54 -14.53
N ASP A 61 -5.74 5.22 -14.50
CA ASP A 61 -5.97 4.45 -13.27
C ASP A 61 -4.81 4.70 -12.29
N VAL A 62 -5.09 4.67 -11.00
CA VAL A 62 -4.08 4.86 -9.96
C VAL A 62 -3.99 3.59 -9.11
N LEU A 63 -2.79 3.03 -9.03
CA LEU A 63 -2.49 1.93 -8.13
C LEU A 63 -2.03 2.48 -6.77
N PHE A 64 -2.67 2.01 -5.70
CA PHE A 64 -2.28 2.29 -4.32
C PHE A 64 -1.65 1.03 -3.73
N ASP A 65 -0.37 1.12 -3.34
CA ASP A 65 0.31 0.12 -2.52
C ASP A 65 0.26 0.57 -1.07
N ILE A 66 -0.81 0.18 -0.39
CA ILE A 66 -1.17 0.65 0.96
C ILE A 66 -1.61 -0.52 1.85
N ASP A 67 -1.61 -0.30 3.15
CA ASP A 67 -2.10 -1.28 4.11
C ASP A 67 -3.64 -1.20 4.29
N TRP A 68 -4.16 -2.03 5.19
CA TRP A 68 -5.58 -2.06 5.52
C TRP A 68 -6.10 -0.74 6.12
N GLN A 69 -5.24 0.03 6.83
CA GLN A 69 -5.61 1.32 7.42
C GLN A 69 -5.88 2.35 6.32
N GLY A 70 -4.98 2.44 5.35
CA GLY A 70 -5.13 3.28 4.17
C GLY A 70 -6.35 2.88 3.33
N THR A 71 -6.54 1.58 3.09
CA THR A 71 -7.70 1.05 2.36
C THR A 71 -9.02 1.43 3.05
N LYS A 72 -9.09 1.36 4.38
CA LYS A 72 -10.27 1.78 5.16
C LYS A 72 -10.55 3.27 5.02
N GLN A 73 -9.52 4.11 4.95
CA GLN A 73 -9.67 5.55 4.73
C GLN A 73 -10.16 5.84 3.32
N LEU A 74 -9.53 5.25 2.29
CA LEU A 74 -9.97 5.39 0.89
C LEU A 74 -11.42 4.96 0.67
N SER A 75 -11.86 3.90 1.34
CA SER A 75 -13.24 3.39 1.22
C SER A 75 -14.33 4.35 1.71
N LYS A 76 -13.95 5.47 2.36
CA LYS A 76 -14.88 6.54 2.72
C LYS A 76 -15.19 7.51 1.56
N PHE A 77 -14.34 7.54 0.55
CA PHE A 77 -14.48 8.38 -0.64
C PHE A 77 -15.34 7.65 -1.68
N LYS A 78 -16.66 7.85 -1.60
CA LYS A 78 -17.64 7.13 -2.45
C LYS A 78 -17.49 7.45 -3.95
N GLU A 79 -16.88 8.58 -4.26
CA GLU A 79 -16.57 9.01 -5.63
C GLU A 79 -15.41 8.22 -6.27
N LEU A 80 -14.62 7.51 -5.46
CA LEU A 80 -13.56 6.66 -5.97
C LEU A 80 -14.10 5.27 -6.29
N ASN A 81 -13.97 4.85 -7.55
CA ASN A 81 -14.25 3.48 -7.97
C ASN A 81 -13.08 2.59 -7.53
N LEU A 82 -13.12 2.06 -6.33
CA LEU A 82 -12.05 1.26 -5.77
C LEU A 82 -12.20 -0.21 -6.15
N LEU A 83 -11.11 -0.81 -6.60
CA LEU A 83 -10.90 -2.24 -6.67
C LEU A 83 -9.87 -2.61 -5.60
N LYS A 84 -10.30 -3.39 -4.61
CA LYS A 84 -9.47 -3.74 -3.45
C LYS A 84 -9.01 -5.18 -3.56
N ILE A 85 -7.70 -5.38 -3.67
CA ILE A 85 -7.07 -6.70 -3.78
C ILE A 85 -6.15 -6.87 -2.57
N PHE A 86 -6.39 -7.90 -1.77
CA PHE A 86 -5.53 -8.25 -0.64
C PHE A 86 -4.53 -9.32 -1.08
N ILE A 87 -3.23 -9.03 -0.94
CA ILE A 87 -2.17 -9.98 -1.29
C ILE A 87 -1.61 -10.58 -0.01
N LEU A 88 -1.61 -11.91 0.08
CA LEU A 88 -1.10 -12.67 1.20
C LEU A 88 0.11 -13.51 0.80
N PRO A 89 1.10 -13.70 1.67
CA PRO A 89 2.05 -14.79 1.53
C PRO A 89 1.34 -16.15 1.74
N PRO A 90 1.86 -17.27 1.24
CA PRO A 90 1.24 -18.57 1.42
C PRO A 90 1.21 -19.02 2.89
N SER A 91 2.20 -18.60 3.69
CA SER A 91 2.26 -18.85 5.12
C SER A 91 3.07 -17.79 5.88
N LYS A 92 2.95 -17.79 7.21
CA LYS A 92 3.76 -16.94 8.10
C LYS A 92 5.24 -17.31 8.03
N GLU A 93 5.55 -18.60 7.86
CA GLU A 93 6.91 -19.09 7.70
C GLU A 93 7.55 -18.58 6.42
N GLU A 94 6.80 -18.58 5.33
CA GLU A 94 7.27 -18.04 4.05
C GLU A 94 7.47 -16.52 4.13
N LEU A 95 6.57 -15.79 4.80
CA LEU A 95 6.74 -14.36 5.09
C LEU A 95 8.05 -14.12 5.84
N ARG A 96 8.34 -14.92 6.88
CA ARG A 96 9.58 -14.82 7.65
C ARG A 96 10.81 -15.01 6.77
N LYS A 97 10.82 -16.05 5.94
CA LYS A 97 11.93 -16.31 4.99
C LYS A 97 12.17 -15.12 4.07
N ARG A 98 11.12 -14.58 3.45
CA ARG A 98 11.21 -13.44 2.53
C ARG A 98 11.71 -12.19 3.22
N LEU A 99 11.25 -11.89 4.43
CA LEU A 99 11.71 -10.74 5.20
C LEU A 99 13.19 -10.82 5.54
N ILE A 100 13.69 -12.00 5.94
CA ILE A 100 15.10 -12.25 6.24
C ILE A 100 15.95 -12.15 4.97
N GLN A 101 15.53 -12.82 3.88
CA GLN A 101 16.27 -12.84 2.61
C GLN A 101 16.40 -11.45 1.99
N ARG A 102 15.35 -10.62 2.12
CA ARG A 102 15.37 -9.24 1.63
C ARG A 102 16.43 -8.38 2.32
N ASN A 103 16.75 -8.68 3.57
CA ASN A 103 17.77 -8.01 4.39
C ASN A 103 17.68 -6.47 4.39
N GLN A 104 16.47 -5.93 4.35
CA GLN A 104 16.20 -4.48 4.30
C GLN A 104 15.62 -3.92 5.60
N ASP A 105 15.20 -4.80 6.49
CA ASP A 105 14.60 -4.44 7.77
C ASP A 105 15.50 -4.88 8.94
N LYS A 106 15.53 -4.07 9.99
CA LYS A 106 16.20 -4.46 11.23
C LYS A 106 15.50 -5.65 11.89
N PRO A 107 16.18 -6.50 12.68
CA PRO A 107 15.59 -7.70 13.28
C PRO A 107 14.30 -7.45 14.08
N HIS A 108 14.22 -6.33 14.83
CA HIS A 108 13.01 -5.98 15.57
C HIS A 108 11.83 -5.68 14.63
N VAL A 109 12.05 -5.01 13.48
CA VAL A 109 11.00 -4.73 12.50
C VAL A 109 10.49 -6.03 11.86
N VAL A 110 11.37 -7.00 11.58
CA VAL A 110 10.96 -8.33 11.10
C VAL A 110 10.05 -9.00 12.13
N SER A 111 10.42 -8.96 13.42
CA SER A 111 9.60 -9.52 14.51
C SER A 111 8.24 -8.83 14.62
N GLU A 112 8.20 -7.50 14.55
CA GLU A 112 6.95 -6.73 14.57
C GLU A 112 6.03 -7.09 13.40
N ARG A 113 6.57 -7.23 12.18
CA ARG A 113 5.81 -7.65 11.00
C ARG A 113 5.20 -9.05 11.15
N LEU A 114 5.98 -10.00 11.72
CA LEU A 114 5.50 -11.36 11.97
C LEU A 114 4.43 -11.42 13.06
N ASN A 115 4.53 -10.57 14.09
CA ASN A 115 3.52 -10.46 15.13
C ASN A 115 2.23 -9.79 14.62
N ALA A 116 2.35 -8.85 13.69
CA ALA A 116 1.22 -8.19 13.08
C ALA A 116 0.47 -9.06 12.05
N TYR A 117 1.12 -10.09 11.50
CA TYR A 117 0.61 -10.89 10.38
C TYR A 117 -0.83 -11.38 10.56
N GLU A 118 -1.16 -11.97 11.71
CA GLU A 118 -2.50 -12.52 11.95
C GLU A 118 -3.56 -11.43 12.05
N ARG A 119 -3.23 -10.36 12.79
CA ARG A 119 -4.10 -9.18 12.92
C ARG A 119 -4.36 -8.53 11.57
N ASP A 120 -3.31 -8.29 10.79
CA ASP A 120 -3.41 -7.60 9.51
C ASP A 120 -4.13 -8.49 8.47
N SER A 121 -3.86 -9.79 8.47
CA SER A 121 -4.52 -10.77 7.60
C SER A 121 -6.02 -10.92 7.88
N ALA A 122 -6.48 -10.60 9.08
CA ALA A 122 -7.91 -10.63 9.42
C ALA A 122 -8.73 -9.62 8.61
N HIS A 123 -8.09 -8.54 8.11
CA HIS A 123 -8.73 -7.52 7.28
C HIS A 123 -9.00 -7.95 5.84
N LYS A 124 -8.50 -9.11 5.38
CA LYS A 124 -8.76 -9.63 4.03
C LYS A 124 -10.25 -9.71 3.66
N LYS A 125 -11.13 -9.88 4.65
CA LYS A 125 -12.59 -9.91 4.49
C LYS A 125 -13.20 -8.59 3.99
N ASP A 126 -12.46 -7.48 4.12
CA ASP A 126 -12.90 -6.14 3.74
C ASP A 126 -12.48 -5.78 2.30
N TYR A 127 -11.91 -6.77 1.58
CA TYR A 127 -11.42 -6.62 0.22
C TYR A 127 -12.28 -7.40 -0.79
N ASP A 128 -12.27 -6.94 -2.04
CA ASP A 128 -13.04 -7.56 -3.10
C ASP A 128 -12.43 -8.88 -3.59
N PHE A 129 -11.11 -9.00 -3.51
CA PHE A 129 -10.34 -10.19 -3.88
C PHE A 129 -9.20 -10.43 -2.91
N VAL A 130 -8.86 -11.71 -2.75
CA VAL A 130 -7.68 -12.17 -2.00
C VAL A 130 -6.83 -13.02 -2.92
N VAL A 131 -5.57 -12.64 -3.10
CA VAL A 131 -4.59 -13.35 -3.93
C VAL A 131 -3.45 -13.86 -3.07
N ILE A 132 -3.04 -15.11 -3.26
CA ILE A 132 -1.91 -15.70 -2.55
C ILE A 132 -0.65 -15.54 -3.40
N ASN A 133 0.33 -14.80 -2.89
CA ASN A 133 1.62 -14.62 -3.52
C ASN A 133 2.57 -15.77 -3.13
N ASP A 134 2.36 -16.95 -3.72
CA ASP A 134 3.29 -18.07 -3.62
C ASP A 134 4.41 -17.91 -4.65
N ASN A 135 4.05 -17.79 -5.91
CA ASN A 135 4.93 -17.45 -7.02
C ASN A 135 4.59 -16.04 -7.53
N LEU A 136 5.63 -15.23 -7.77
CA LEU A 136 5.45 -13.83 -8.19
C LEU A 136 4.75 -13.70 -9.54
N GLU A 137 5.13 -14.51 -10.53
CA GLU A 137 4.55 -14.47 -11.88
C GLU A 137 3.07 -14.87 -11.88
N ASP A 138 2.73 -15.91 -11.13
CA ASP A 138 1.35 -16.39 -11.03
C ASP A 138 0.49 -15.37 -10.28
N CYS A 139 1.00 -14.81 -9.19
CA CYS A 139 0.35 -13.74 -8.45
C CYS A 139 0.10 -12.52 -9.35
N PHE A 140 1.11 -12.08 -10.11
CA PHE A 140 0.97 -10.97 -11.05
C PHE A 140 -0.11 -11.24 -12.10
N ARG A 141 -0.11 -12.42 -12.73
CA ARG A 141 -1.11 -12.81 -13.73
C ARG A 141 -2.53 -12.84 -13.15
N GLU A 142 -2.68 -13.28 -11.90
CA GLU A 142 -3.98 -13.31 -11.24
C GLU A 142 -4.48 -11.88 -10.97
N VAL A 143 -3.63 -11.01 -10.42
CA VAL A 143 -3.96 -9.60 -10.21
C VAL A 143 -4.31 -8.92 -11.54
N GLU A 144 -3.51 -9.12 -12.59
CA GLU A 144 -3.77 -8.57 -13.93
C GLU A 144 -5.13 -9.01 -14.49
N LYS A 145 -5.48 -10.31 -14.40
CA LYS A 145 -6.79 -10.82 -14.79
C LYS A 145 -7.94 -10.16 -14.05
N ILE A 146 -7.79 -9.98 -12.72
CA ILE A 146 -8.79 -9.31 -11.89
C ILE A 146 -8.98 -7.86 -12.38
N VAL A 147 -7.90 -7.11 -12.55
CA VAL A 147 -7.94 -5.72 -13.01
C VAL A 147 -8.61 -5.61 -14.38
N ILE A 148 -8.20 -6.42 -15.36
CA ILE A 148 -8.76 -6.42 -16.73
C ILE A 148 -10.25 -6.76 -16.69
N SER A 149 -10.67 -7.76 -15.92
CA SER A 149 -12.08 -8.18 -15.80
C SER A 149 -12.99 -7.09 -15.22
N LYS A 150 -12.41 -6.16 -14.46
CA LYS A 150 -13.15 -5.06 -13.81
C LYS A 150 -13.11 -3.75 -14.59
N LYS A 151 -12.09 -3.51 -15.42
CA LYS A 151 -12.01 -2.30 -16.28
C LYS A 151 -13.26 -2.06 -17.11
N GLY A 152 -13.93 -3.11 -17.58
CA GLY A 152 -15.20 -2.99 -18.31
C GLY A 152 -16.40 -2.53 -17.48
N LYS A 153 -16.33 -2.62 -16.16
CA LYS A 153 -17.40 -2.21 -15.23
C LYS A 153 -17.20 -0.79 -14.68
N PHE A 154 -16.00 -0.26 -14.76
CA PHE A 154 -15.64 1.10 -14.34
C PHE A 154 -15.59 2.02 -15.58
N LYS A 155 -16.72 2.12 -16.34
CA LYS A 155 -16.82 3.14 -17.38
C LYS A 155 -16.88 4.52 -16.72
N HIS A 156 -15.94 5.37 -17.09
CA HIS A 156 -15.90 6.79 -16.76
C HIS A 156 -17.09 7.55 -17.33
#